data_1ca62325b230a3a9a1f959b1d8ef06ba
#
_entry.id   1ca62325b230a3a9a1f959b1d8ef06ba
#
_cell.length_a   1.000
_cell.length_b   1.000
_cell.length_c   1.000
_cell.angle_alpha   90.00
_cell.angle_beta   90.00
_cell.angle_gamma   90.00
#
_symmetry.space_group_name_H-M   'P 1'
#
loop_
_entity.id
_entity.type
_entity.pdbx_description
1 polymer ?
#
loop_
_entity_poly.entity_id
_entity_poly.type
_entity_poly.pdbx_seq_one_letter_code
_entity_poly.pdbx_strand_id
1 'polypeptide(L)'
;MITLRHMKNYLLGRTKVTMQYPEERWDSQLPPWYRGAPALVTDEHGKERCVACQLCEFICPPRAITITPEEIPNDTKWAKVEKRPQEFEIDMIRCIYCGLCEEVCPEQAIFLQKEYSISGYSREEMKHNKAKLYEMGGVKTGLVNKWNEKK
;
A
#
# COMPACT_ATOMS: atom_id res chain seq x y z
N MET A 1 -34.51 1.66 18.05
CA MET A 1 -34.26 3.10 17.74
C MET A 1 -33.32 3.35 16.57
N ILE A 2 -32.30 2.51 16.30
CA ILE A 2 -31.32 2.69 15.18
C ILE A 2 -32.04 2.56 13.82
N THR A 3 -32.89 1.56 13.65
CA THR A 3 -33.62 1.29 12.40
C THR A 3 -34.56 2.43 12.00
N LEU A 4 -35.31 3.00 12.95
CA LEU A 4 -36.18 4.16 12.70
C LEU A 4 -35.38 5.41 12.26
N ARG A 5 -34.20 5.62 12.82
CA ARG A 5 -33.31 6.72 12.42
C ARG A 5 -32.79 6.53 11.00
N HIS A 6 -32.43 5.30 10.62
CA HIS A 6 -32.01 4.98 9.25
C HIS A 6 -33.16 5.15 8.26
N MET A 7 -34.35 4.66 8.59
CA MET A 7 -35.55 4.83 7.76
C MET A 7 -35.90 6.32 7.56
N LYS A 8 -35.87 7.12 8.64
CA LYS A 8 -36.07 8.57 8.55
C LYS A 8 -35.03 9.26 7.67
N ASN A 9 -33.75 8.91 7.83
CA ASN A 9 -32.65 9.47 7.00
C ASN A 9 -32.77 9.08 5.54
N TYR A 10 -33.23 7.84 5.25
CA TYR A 10 -33.48 7.38 3.90
C TYR A 10 -34.64 8.17 3.24
N LEU A 11 -35.76 8.33 3.93
CA LEU A 11 -36.91 9.12 3.46
C LEU A 11 -36.57 10.60 3.24
N LEU A 12 -35.60 11.13 3.99
CA LEU A 12 -35.11 12.51 3.86
C LEU A 12 -33.99 12.66 2.84
N GLY A 13 -33.61 11.59 2.09
CA GLY A 13 -32.52 11.59 1.11
C GLY A 13 -31.14 11.87 1.70
N ARG A 14 -30.98 11.69 3.04
CA ARG A 14 -29.73 12.03 3.77
C ARG A 14 -28.71 10.89 3.82
N THR A 15 -29.04 9.70 3.36
CA THR A 15 -28.14 8.56 3.33
C THR A 15 -28.06 7.99 1.93
N LYS A 16 -26.92 8.21 1.27
CA LYS A 16 -26.49 7.39 0.15
C LYS A 16 -25.82 6.14 0.71
N VAL A 17 -26.44 4.99 0.56
CA VAL A 17 -25.92 3.68 1.03
C VAL A 17 -25.09 3.01 -0.05
N THR A 18 -25.34 3.32 -1.30
CA THR A 18 -24.68 2.70 -2.46
C THR A 18 -23.79 3.72 -3.18
N MET A 19 -22.65 3.23 -3.65
CA MET A 19 -21.75 3.96 -4.55
C MET A 19 -22.08 3.57 -6.01
N GLN A 20 -22.28 4.54 -6.86
CA GLN A 20 -22.49 4.30 -8.29
C GLN A 20 -21.12 4.32 -9.01
N TYR A 21 -20.39 3.24 -8.84
CA TYR A 21 -19.12 3.05 -9.52
C TYR A 21 -19.36 2.74 -11.02
N PRO A 22 -18.60 3.30 -11.99
CA PRO A 22 -17.40 4.11 -11.79
C PRO A 22 -17.62 5.63 -11.69
N GLU A 23 -18.87 6.12 -11.84
CA GLU A 23 -19.20 7.55 -11.86
C GLU A 23 -18.96 8.21 -10.50
N GLU A 24 -19.20 7.46 -9.42
CA GLU A 24 -18.89 7.88 -8.05
C GLU A 24 -17.79 7.00 -7.47
N ARG A 25 -16.77 7.62 -6.83
CA ARG A 25 -15.71 6.91 -6.09
C ARG A 25 -15.65 7.44 -4.65
N TRP A 26 -15.34 6.55 -3.71
CA TRP A 26 -15.25 6.90 -2.30
C TRP A 26 -13.85 7.32 -1.85
N ASP A 27 -12.95 7.63 -2.74
CA ASP A 27 -11.55 7.95 -2.44
C ASP A 27 -11.39 9.02 -1.37
N SER A 28 -12.24 10.07 -1.40
CA SER A 28 -12.24 11.15 -0.40
C SER A 28 -12.92 10.78 0.93
N GLN A 29 -13.75 9.74 0.93
CA GLN A 29 -14.52 9.31 2.12
C GLN A 29 -13.84 8.18 2.87
N LEU A 30 -12.83 7.54 2.27
CA LEU A 30 -12.11 6.45 2.91
C LEU A 30 -11.28 6.98 4.09
N PRO A 31 -11.36 6.30 5.25
CA PRO A 31 -10.62 6.70 6.43
C PRO A 31 -9.09 6.59 6.19
N PRO A 32 -8.26 7.31 6.96
CA PRO A 32 -6.79 7.22 6.85
C PRO A 32 -6.24 5.81 7.04
N TRP A 33 -6.90 5.01 7.86
CA TRP A 33 -6.51 3.61 8.15
C TRP A 33 -7.08 2.58 7.16
N TYR A 34 -7.63 3.02 6.03
CA TYR A 34 -8.09 2.09 5.01
C TYR A 34 -6.95 1.22 4.48
N ARG A 35 -7.23 -0.08 4.28
CA ARG A 35 -6.28 -1.08 3.83
C ARG A 35 -6.53 -1.41 2.35
N GLY A 36 -6.12 -0.54 1.46
CA GLY A 36 -6.13 -0.79 0.02
C GLY A 36 -4.81 -1.40 -0.45
N ALA A 37 -4.47 -1.16 -1.71
CA ALA A 37 -3.29 -1.76 -2.33
C ALA A 37 -1.99 -1.40 -1.63
N PRO A 38 -1.11 -2.38 -1.36
CA PRO A 38 0.25 -2.08 -0.91
C PRO A 38 1.06 -1.41 -2.02
N ALA A 39 1.86 -0.41 -1.63
CA ALA A 39 2.73 0.32 -2.52
C ALA A 39 4.08 0.63 -1.86
N LEU A 40 5.12 0.81 -2.66
CA LEU A 40 6.44 1.24 -2.21
C LEU A 40 6.61 2.75 -2.38
N VAL A 41 7.39 3.36 -1.50
CA VAL A 41 7.64 4.81 -1.55
C VAL A 41 9.12 5.16 -1.70
N THR A 42 9.35 6.31 -2.31
CA THR A 42 10.65 6.98 -2.34
C THR A 42 10.68 8.13 -1.34
N ASP A 43 11.89 8.54 -0.96
CA ASP A 43 12.12 9.74 -0.17
C ASP A 43 12.05 11.03 -1.05
N GLU A 44 12.25 12.19 -0.43
CA GLU A 44 12.24 13.51 -1.08
C GLU A 44 13.28 13.65 -2.19
N HIS A 45 14.34 12.86 -2.13
CA HIS A 45 15.43 12.86 -3.09
C HIS A 45 15.27 11.83 -4.21
N GLY A 46 14.09 11.18 -4.27
CA GLY A 46 13.79 10.11 -5.23
C GLY A 46 14.56 8.81 -4.94
N LYS A 47 15.10 8.65 -3.71
CA LYS A 47 15.76 7.43 -3.26
C LYS A 47 14.72 6.42 -2.78
N GLU A 48 14.91 5.16 -3.15
CA GLU A 48 14.11 4.05 -2.63
C GLU A 48 14.29 3.93 -1.11
N ARG A 49 13.20 3.88 -0.36
CA ARG A 49 13.27 3.68 1.10
C ARG A 49 13.49 2.21 1.47
N CYS A 50 13.15 1.29 0.56
CA CYS A 50 13.30 -0.14 0.79
C CYS A 50 14.78 -0.55 0.78
N VAL A 51 15.21 -1.25 1.83
CA VAL A 51 16.57 -1.79 2.02
C VAL A 51 16.63 -3.30 1.79
N ALA A 52 15.62 -3.89 1.18
CA ALA A 52 15.53 -5.31 0.88
C ALA A 52 15.80 -6.23 2.10
N CYS A 53 15.31 -5.85 3.28
CA CYS A 53 15.49 -6.64 4.50
C CYS A 53 14.61 -7.92 4.56
N GLN A 54 13.70 -8.11 3.60
CA GLN A 54 12.81 -9.26 3.43
C GLN A 54 11.82 -9.52 4.59
N LEU A 55 11.74 -8.66 5.61
CA LEU A 55 10.82 -8.85 6.73
C LEU A 55 9.35 -8.89 6.29
N CYS A 56 8.97 -8.06 5.32
CA CYS A 56 7.60 -8.04 4.78
C CYS A 56 7.27 -9.31 3.97
N GLU A 57 8.25 -9.91 3.28
CA GLU A 57 8.11 -11.21 2.61
C GLU A 57 7.91 -12.32 3.63
N PHE A 58 8.74 -12.34 4.68
CA PHE A 58 8.71 -13.37 5.71
C PHE A 58 7.40 -13.36 6.51
N ILE A 59 6.89 -12.16 6.89
CA ILE A 59 5.67 -12.03 7.69
C ILE A 59 4.39 -12.24 6.86
N CYS A 60 4.46 -12.24 5.53
CA CYS A 60 3.30 -12.29 4.66
C CYS A 60 2.56 -13.64 4.76
N PRO A 61 1.31 -13.69 5.31
CA PRO A 61 0.61 -14.96 5.50
C PRO A 61 0.34 -15.71 4.19
N PRO A 62 -0.15 -15.05 3.12
CA PRO A 62 -0.38 -15.68 1.82
C PRO A 62 0.88 -15.80 0.96
N ARG A 63 2.04 -15.38 1.44
CA ARG A 63 3.31 -15.36 0.68
C ARG A 63 3.13 -14.68 -0.70
N ALA A 64 2.54 -13.50 -0.66
CA ALA A 64 2.25 -12.70 -1.86
C ALA A 64 3.43 -11.81 -2.27
N ILE A 65 4.45 -11.64 -1.42
CA ILE A 65 5.61 -10.77 -1.63
C ILE A 65 6.82 -11.63 -1.93
N THR A 66 7.58 -11.22 -2.94
CA THR A 66 8.88 -11.82 -3.31
C THR A 66 9.91 -10.71 -3.48
N ILE A 67 11.06 -10.85 -2.85
CA ILE A 67 12.13 -9.84 -2.85
C ILE A 67 13.46 -10.48 -3.20
N THR A 68 14.10 -9.99 -4.26
CA THR A 68 15.49 -10.32 -4.59
C THR A 68 16.39 -9.16 -4.17
N PRO A 69 17.21 -9.31 -3.13
CA PRO A 69 18.13 -8.27 -2.70
C PRO A 69 19.31 -8.12 -3.65
N GLU A 70 19.84 -6.91 -3.80
CA GLU A 70 21.05 -6.57 -4.53
C GLU A 70 21.98 -5.75 -3.63
N GLU A 71 23.28 -6.03 -3.67
CA GLU A 71 24.28 -5.19 -3.04
C GLU A 71 24.47 -3.89 -3.81
N ILE A 72 24.54 -2.79 -3.10
CA ILE A 72 24.75 -1.47 -3.71
C ILE A 72 26.26 -1.29 -3.93
N PRO A 73 26.72 -1.10 -5.17
CA PRO A 73 28.10 -0.69 -5.39
C PRO A 73 28.35 0.66 -4.68
N ASN A 74 29.55 0.88 -4.17
CA ASN A 74 29.97 2.03 -3.37
C ASN A 74 29.58 3.37 -4.03
N ASP A 75 28.32 3.72 -3.97
CA ASP A 75 27.77 4.99 -4.44
C ASP A 75 27.50 5.88 -3.23
N THR A 76 28.05 7.09 -3.25
CA THR A 76 27.89 8.09 -2.18
C THR A 76 26.42 8.41 -1.87
N LYS A 77 25.51 8.25 -2.84
CA LYS A 77 24.07 8.45 -2.69
C LYS A 77 23.43 7.43 -1.73
N TRP A 78 24.05 6.24 -1.59
CA TRP A 78 23.55 5.12 -0.80
C TRP A 78 24.44 4.77 0.40
N ALA A 79 25.38 5.63 0.77
CA ALA A 79 26.46 5.37 1.73
C ALA A 79 26.01 4.84 3.11
N LYS A 80 24.71 4.91 3.45
CA LYS A 80 24.15 4.39 4.72
C LYS A 80 23.40 3.07 4.57
N VAL A 81 23.32 2.51 3.35
CA VAL A 81 22.52 1.33 3.05
C VAL A 81 23.34 0.37 2.22
N GLU A 82 23.47 -0.87 2.67
CA GLU A 82 24.30 -1.87 1.99
C GLU A 82 23.53 -2.61 0.88
N LYS A 83 22.18 -2.64 0.97
CA LYS A 83 21.32 -3.43 0.06
C LYS A 83 20.12 -2.61 -0.40
N ARG A 84 19.66 -2.95 -1.60
CA ARG A 84 18.40 -2.47 -2.16
C ARG A 84 17.66 -3.64 -2.84
N PRO A 85 16.36 -3.53 -3.12
CA PRO A 85 15.69 -4.55 -3.90
C PRO A 85 16.12 -4.45 -5.37
N GLN A 86 16.72 -5.51 -5.91
CA GLN A 86 16.87 -5.71 -7.34
C GLN A 86 15.49 -5.92 -7.96
N GLU A 87 14.76 -6.89 -7.39
CA GLU A 87 13.38 -7.16 -7.73
C GLU A 87 12.51 -7.11 -6.48
N PHE A 88 11.32 -6.58 -6.64
CA PHE A 88 10.28 -6.58 -5.64
C PHE A 88 8.95 -6.81 -6.35
N GLU A 89 8.28 -7.89 -6.03
CA GLU A 89 7.01 -8.25 -6.63
C GLU A 89 5.94 -8.50 -5.55
N ILE A 90 4.72 -8.04 -5.81
CA ILE A 90 3.55 -8.39 -5.00
C ILE A 90 2.47 -8.98 -5.90
N ASP A 91 2.09 -10.23 -5.64
CA ASP A 91 0.92 -10.86 -6.27
C ASP A 91 -0.36 -10.31 -5.61
N MET A 92 -1.02 -9.35 -6.28
CA MET A 92 -2.20 -8.68 -5.76
C MET A 92 -3.42 -9.59 -5.66
N ILE A 93 -3.44 -10.72 -6.40
CA ILE A 93 -4.50 -11.74 -6.28
C ILE A 93 -4.34 -12.56 -5.00
N ARG A 94 -3.08 -12.82 -4.59
CA ARG A 94 -2.81 -13.51 -3.33
C ARG A 94 -2.92 -12.60 -2.12
N CYS A 95 -2.64 -11.32 -2.29
CA CYS A 95 -2.64 -10.35 -1.20
C CYS A 95 -4.02 -10.29 -0.53
N ILE A 96 -4.05 -10.43 0.80
CA ILE A 96 -5.27 -10.32 1.63
C ILE A 96 -5.42 -8.94 2.28
N TYR A 97 -4.57 -7.99 1.92
CA TYR A 97 -4.58 -6.59 2.40
C TYR A 97 -4.57 -6.46 3.93
N CYS A 98 -3.88 -7.38 4.63
CA CYS A 98 -3.86 -7.44 6.09
C CYS A 98 -3.06 -6.33 6.76
N GLY A 99 -2.08 -5.71 6.05
CA GLY A 99 -1.25 -4.62 6.56
C GLY A 99 -0.01 -5.05 7.35
N LEU A 100 0.23 -6.35 7.57
CA LEU A 100 1.40 -6.81 8.31
C LEU A 100 2.73 -6.38 7.69
N CYS A 101 2.79 -6.26 6.35
CA CYS A 101 3.97 -5.76 5.65
C CYS A 101 4.27 -4.29 5.99
N GLU A 102 3.23 -3.47 6.17
CA GLU A 102 3.34 -2.07 6.59
C GLU A 102 3.81 -1.97 8.05
N GLU A 103 3.26 -2.82 8.94
CA GLU A 103 3.58 -2.80 10.37
C GLU A 103 5.00 -3.25 10.67
N VAL A 104 5.51 -4.26 9.94
CA VAL A 104 6.84 -4.84 10.17
C VAL A 104 7.97 -4.03 9.55
N CYS A 105 7.70 -3.12 8.61
CA CYS A 105 8.72 -2.42 7.86
C CYS A 105 9.47 -1.38 8.71
N PRO A 106 10.76 -1.56 9.04
CA PRO A 106 11.52 -0.62 9.86
C PRO A 106 11.77 0.70 9.13
N GLU A 107 11.93 0.67 7.80
CA GLU A 107 12.21 1.83 6.96
C GLU A 107 10.94 2.53 6.49
N GLN A 108 9.76 2.02 6.86
CA GLN A 108 8.47 2.53 6.38
C GLN A 108 8.44 2.73 4.85
N ALA A 109 8.98 1.74 4.15
CA ALA A 109 9.12 1.75 2.70
C ALA A 109 7.88 1.23 1.98
N ILE A 110 7.03 0.48 2.68
CA ILE A 110 5.78 -0.11 2.15
C ILE A 110 4.60 0.34 3.01
N PHE A 111 3.49 0.67 2.37
CA PHE A 111 2.26 1.05 3.05
C PHE A 111 1.03 0.64 2.24
N LEU A 112 -0.12 0.53 2.89
CA LEU A 112 -1.40 0.31 2.25
C LEU A 112 -2.06 1.64 1.93
N GLN A 113 -2.30 1.90 0.67
CA GLN A 113 -2.94 3.12 0.19
C GLN A 113 -4.47 3.00 0.13
N LYS A 114 -5.13 4.01 -0.42
CA LYS A 114 -6.59 4.02 -0.55
C LYS A 114 -7.11 3.39 -1.85
N GLU A 115 -6.22 2.91 -2.72
CA GLU A 115 -6.64 2.26 -3.97
C GLU A 115 -7.30 0.91 -3.68
N TYR A 116 -8.55 0.77 -4.12
CA TYR A 116 -9.38 -0.42 -3.92
C TYR A 116 -9.87 -1.05 -5.24
N SER A 117 -9.70 -0.36 -6.36
CA SER A 117 -10.23 -0.80 -7.67
C SER A 117 -9.15 -1.42 -8.56
N ILE A 118 -8.31 -2.27 -7.95
CA ILE A 118 -7.27 -2.98 -8.70
C ILE A 118 -7.93 -4.08 -9.52
N SER A 119 -7.75 -4.03 -10.82
CA SER A 119 -8.24 -5.03 -11.76
C SER A 119 -7.22 -5.26 -12.88
N GLY A 120 -7.28 -6.43 -13.49
CA GLY A 120 -6.44 -6.80 -14.63
C GLY A 120 -7.10 -7.92 -15.42
N TYR A 121 -6.72 -8.06 -16.66
CA TYR A 121 -7.21 -9.11 -17.56
C TYR A 121 -6.46 -10.42 -17.43
N SER A 122 -5.25 -10.37 -16.86
CA SER A 122 -4.41 -11.54 -16.65
C SER A 122 -3.81 -11.56 -15.25
N ARG A 123 -3.34 -12.75 -14.84
CA ARG A 123 -2.65 -12.92 -13.56
C ARG A 123 -1.33 -12.15 -13.52
N GLU A 124 -0.64 -12.09 -14.64
CA GLU A 124 0.64 -11.41 -14.78
C GLU A 124 0.51 -9.91 -14.56
N GLU A 125 -0.58 -9.29 -15.06
CA GLU A 125 -0.87 -7.88 -14.80
C GLU A 125 -1.11 -7.58 -13.31
N MET A 126 -1.63 -8.57 -12.58
CA MET A 126 -1.89 -8.46 -11.15
C MET A 126 -0.65 -8.75 -10.30
N LYS A 127 0.45 -9.15 -10.88
CA LYS A 127 1.76 -9.17 -10.25
C LYS A 127 2.41 -7.80 -10.42
N HIS A 128 2.35 -7.02 -9.38
CA HIS A 128 2.91 -5.68 -9.39
C HIS A 128 4.42 -5.74 -9.11
N ASN A 129 5.21 -5.41 -10.12
CA ASN A 129 6.64 -5.34 -10.01
C ASN A 129 7.11 -4.06 -9.28
N LYS A 130 8.40 -3.99 -8.98
CA LYS A 130 9.02 -2.87 -8.27
C LYS A 130 8.67 -1.51 -8.87
N ALA A 131 8.75 -1.36 -10.20
CA ALA A 131 8.48 -0.09 -10.87
C ALA A 131 7.03 0.37 -10.66
N LYS A 132 6.06 -0.52 -10.86
CA LYS A 132 4.63 -0.24 -10.66
C LYS A 132 4.31 0.08 -9.20
N LEU A 133 4.96 -0.60 -8.24
CA LEU A 133 4.76 -0.34 -6.82
C LEU A 133 5.26 1.05 -6.40
N TYR A 134 6.40 1.53 -6.94
CA TYR A 134 6.90 2.88 -6.70
C TYR A 134 6.05 3.95 -7.41
N GLU A 135 5.56 3.68 -8.62
CA GLU A 135 4.62 4.56 -9.33
C GLU A 135 3.35 4.79 -8.50
N MET A 136 2.78 3.71 -7.95
CA MET A 136 1.58 3.77 -7.13
C MET A 136 1.81 4.49 -5.80
N GLY A 137 2.97 4.31 -5.17
CA GLY A 137 3.28 4.89 -3.85
C GLY A 137 3.79 6.32 -3.91
N GLY A 138 4.57 6.62 -4.93
CA GLY A 138 5.14 7.94 -5.16
C GLY A 138 6.16 8.39 -4.11
N VAL A 139 6.37 9.70 -4.02
CA VAL A 139 7.26 10.33 -3.04
C VAL A 139 6.52 10.60 -1.74
N LYS A 140 7.09 10.17 -0.61
CA LYS A 140 6.54 10.42 0.73
C LYS A 140 7.60 11.01 1.65
N THR A 141 7.20 12.08 2.34
CA THR A 141 8.01 12.73 3.38
C THR A 141 7.50 12.30 4.76
N GLY A 142 8.40 12.17 5.72
CA GLY A 142 8.06 11.81 7.08
C GLY A 142 7.55 10.37 7.26
N LEU A 143 6.64 10.18 8.21
CA LEU A 143 6.06 8.88 8.54
C LEU A 143 5.07 8.45 7.46
N VAL A 144 5.25 7.21 6.96
CA VAL A 144 4.34 6.59 6.00
C VAL A 144 3.37 5.65 6.69
N ASN A 145 3.85 4.96 7.74
CA ASN A 145 3.04 4.03 8.51
C ASN A 145 2.03 4.77 9.39
N LYS A 146 0.77 4.67 9.01
CA LYS A 146 -0.37 5.32 9.70
C LYS A 146 -0.65 4.80 11.12
N TRP A 147 -0.08 3.66 11.50
CA TRP A 147 -0.23 3.09 12.84
C TRP A 147 0.69 3.77 13.87
N ASN A 148 1.77 4.39 13.41
CA ASN A 148 2.71 5.12 14.24
C ASN A 148 2.30 6.57 14.53
N GLU A 149 1.31 7.10 13.82
CA GLU A 149 0.79 8.46 14.03
C GLU A 149 0.01 8.62 15.36
N LYS A 150 -0.29 7.52 16.03
CA LYS A 150 -1.09 7.50 17.26
C LYS A 150 -0.27 7.41 18.55
N LYS A 151 1.03 7.67 18.50
CA LYS A 151 1.87 7.68 19.70
C LYS A 151 2.14 9.08 20.19
#